data_a31205d756ced4d83a0898bf5832e2c0
#
_entry.id   a31205d756ced4d83a0898bf5832e2c0
#
_cell.length_a   1.000
_cell.length_b   1.000
_cell.length_c   1.000
_cell.angle_alpha   90.00
_cell.angle_beta   90.00
_cell.angle_gamma   90.00
#
_symmetry.space_group_name_H-M   'P 1'
#
loop_
_entity.id
_entity.type
_entity.pdbx_description
1 polymer ?
#
loop_
_entity_poly.entity_id
_entity_poly.type
_entity_poly.pdbx_seq_one_letter_code
_entity_poly.pdbx_strand_id
1 'polypeptide(L)'
;ADEVNAALKDTTAIGLPEEAGGNVEGWLAPASYEVSSSDTPTTLLSQMIKQTIGELDALGVPKDQRELILNKASILEREVNIDEYLPKVARVIENRLNNPDAETMGYLQMDSSVLYGVGKTGGVPSADDMADDNPYNTYLHKGLPPTPIAQPSEAAIKAVLKPADGPWLYYVTVNLETGETLFAQTLA
;
A
#
# COMPACT_ATOMS: atom_id res chain seq x y z
N ALA A 1 -7.60 -8.55 -22.40
CA ALA A 1 -7.95 -8.71 -20.98
C ALA A 1 -7.79 -10.17 -20.54
N ASP A 2 -8.35 -11.13 -21.26
CA ASP A 2 -8.36 -12.55 -20.84
C ASP A 2 -6.97 -13.18 -20.76
N GLU A 3 -6.07 -12.84 -21.68
CA GLU A 3 -4.68 -13.32 -21.67
C GLU A 3 -3.89 -12.76 -20.47
N VAL A 4 -4.12 -11.50 -20.12
CA VAL A 4 -3.50 -10.88 -18.93
C VAL A 4 -4.03 -11.53 -17.66
N ASN A 5 -5.34 -11.74 -17.57
CA ASN A 5 -5.95 -12.41 -16.41
C ASN A 5 -5.47 -13.85 -16.25
N ALA A 6 -5.27 -14.57 -17.37
CA ALA A 6 -4.68 -15.91 -17.34
C ALA A 6 -3.22 -15.90 -16.86
N ALA A 7 -2.42 -14.95 -17.34
CA ALA A 7 -1.03 -14.78 -16.90
C ALA A 7 -0.91 -14.44 -15.42
N LEU A 8 -1.79 -13.58 -14.90
CA LEU A 8 -1.83 -13.22 -13.46
C LEU A 8 -2.11 -14.41 -12.54
N LYS A 9 -2.81 -15.44 -13.04
CA LYS A 9 -3.09 -16.65 -12.28
C LYS A 9 -1.91 -17.62 -12.20
N ASP A 10 -1.01 -17.57 -13.16
CA ASP A 10 0.19 -18.40 -13.19
C ASP A 10 1.36 -17.67 -12.50
N THR A 11 1.31 -17.61 -11.17
CA THR A 11 2.24 -16.85 -10.35
C THR A 11 3.69 -17.33 -10.49
N THR A 12 3.91 -18.61 -10.78
CA THR A 12 5.24 -19.16 -11.03
C THR A 12 5.81 -18.66 -12.36
N ALA A 13 5.02 -18.68 -13.42
CA ALA A 13 5.46 -18.25 -14.77
C ALA A 13 5.83 -16.76 -14.81
N ILE A 14 5.12 -15.91 -14.08
CA ILE A 14 5.44 -14.48 -13.99
C ILE A 14 6.56 -14.16 -13.00
N GLY A 15 7.04 -15.16 -12.23
CA GLY A 15 8.13 -15.00 -11.28
C GLY A 15 7.73 -14.28 -9.99
N LEU A 16 6.46 -14.37 -9.58
CA LEU A 16 6.02 -13.82 -8.31
C LEU A 16 6.71 -14.56 -7.17
N PRO A 17 7.42 -13.85 -6.26
CA PRO A 17 8.11 -14.52 -5.17
C PRO A 17 7.14 -15.12 -4.16
N GLU A 18 7.61 -16.13 -3.46
CA GLU A 18 6.83 -16.89 -2.47
C GLU A 18 6.28 -16.00 -1.35
N GLU A 19 7.05 -15.00 -0.93
CA GLU A 19 6.69 -14.04 0.11
C GLU A 19 5.46 -13.17 -0.26
N ALA A 20 5.10 -13.09 -1.54
CA ALA A 20 3.87 -12.43 -1.99
C ALA A 20 2.59 -13.22 -1.68
N GLY A 21 2.72 -14.48 -1.27
CA GLY A 21 1.57 -15.31 -0.90
C GLY A 21 0.57 -15.59 -2.04
N GLY A 22 1.05 -15.54 -3.28
CA GLY A 22 0.23 -15.79 -4.47
C GLY A 22 -0.59 -14.58 -4.96
N ASN A 23 -0.45 -13.42 -4.36
CA ASN A 23 -1.15 -12.19 -4.75
C ASN A 23 -0.16 -11.19 -5.37
N VAL A 24 -0.43 -10.75 -6.59
CA VAL A 24 0.43 -9.81 -7.34
C VAL A 24 0.27 -8.35 -6.88
N GLU A 25 -0.79 -8.01 -6.13
CA GLU A 25 -1.01 -6.63 -5.70
C GLU A 25 0.19 -6.09 -4.92
N GLY A 26 0.69 -4.93 -5.31
CA GLY A 26 1.89 -4.33 -4.73
C GLY A 26 3.21 -4.75 -5.37
N TRP A 27 3.22 -5.76 -6.25
CA TRP A 27 4.42 -6.33 -6.86
C TRP A 27 4.66 -5.94 -8.32
N LEU A 28 3.79 -5.11 -8.88
CA LEU A 28 3.85 -4.66 -10.28
C LEU A 28 4.33 -3.21 -10.34
N ALA A 29 5.63 -2.98 -10.38
CA ALA A 29 6.22 -1.65 -10.27
C ALA A 29 5.73 -0.69 -11.35
N PRO A 30 5.33 0.54 -11.00
CA PRO A 30 5.01 1.58 -11.95
C PRO A 30 6.30 2.11 -12.58
N ALA A 31 6.51 1.81 -13.86
CA ALA A 31 7.67 2.25 -14.63
C ALA A 31 7.34 2.27 -16.12
N SER A 32 8.24 2.83 -16.92
CA SER A 32 8.18 2.69 -18.37
C SER A 32 8.89 1.41 -18.77
N TYR A 33 8.19 0.57 -19.55
CA TYR A 33 8.71 -0.69 -20.04
C TYR A 33 8.80 -0.68 -21.56
N GLU A 34 9.92 -1.16 -22.11
CA GLU A 34 10.03 -1.40 -23.54
C GLU A 34 9.30 -2.69 -23.91
N VAL A 35 8.42 -2.59 -24.90
CA VAL A 35 7.62 -3.71 -25.39
C VAL A 35 8.08 -4.08 -26.81
N SER A 36 8.44 -5.32 -26.99
CA SER A 36 8.79 -5.89 -28.30
C SER A 36 7.68 -6.78 -28.87
N SER A 37 7.76 -7.12 -30.15
CA SER A 37 6.79 -8.01 -30.78
C SER A 37 6.84 -9.46 -30.25
N SER A 38 7.90 -9.83 -29.56
CA SER A 38 8.06 -11.14 -28.91
C SER A 38 7.51 -11.19 -27.48
N ASP A 39 7.12 -10.05 -26.90
CA ASP A 39 6.59 -10.00 -25.56
C ASP A 39 5.18 -10.58 -25.48
N THR A 40 4.92 -11.25 -24.35
CA THR A 40 3.63 -11.79 -23.96
C THR A 40 3.19 -11.12 -22.66
N PRO A 41 1.92 -11.21 -22.24
CA PRO A 41 1.50 -10.76 -20.91
C PRO A 41 2.38 -11.33 -19.79
N THR A 42 2.76 -12.60 -19.88
CA THR A 42 3.65 -13.25 -18.91
C THR A 42 5.02 -12.58 -18.85
N THR A 43 5.67 -12.29 -19.98
CA THR A 43 6.98 -11.63 -19.99
C THR A 43 6.93 -10.20 -19.46
N LEU A 44 5.88 -9.45 -19.76
CA LEU A 44 5.68 -8.08 -19.29
C LEU A 44 5.43 -8.05 -17.78
N LEU A 45 4.55 -8.90 -17.27
CA LEU A 45 4.30 -9.02 -15.83
C LEU A 45 5.58 -9.46 -15.08
N SER A 46 6.34 -10.38 -15.66
CA SER A 46 7.63 -10.79 -15.10
C SER A 46 8.63 -9.63 -15.00
N GLN A 47 8.68 -8.75 -16.00
CA GLN A 47 9.52 -7.55 -15.97
C GLN A 47 9.09 -6.59 -14.84
N MET A 48 7.78 -6.39 -14.66
CA MET A 48 7.23 -5.53 -13.61
C MET A 48 7.57 -6.05 -12.22
N ILE A 49 7.48 -7.36 -12.01
CA ILE A 49 7.83 -8.00 -10.73
C ILE A 49 9.34 -7.92 -10.48
N LYS A 50 10.17 -8.16 -11.48
CA LYS A 50 11.62 -8.00 -11.37
C LYS A 50 12.02 -6.57 -11.01
N GLN A 51 11.32 -5.58 -11.55
CA GLN A 51 11.53 -4.18 -11.21
C GLN A 51 11.23 -3.92 -9.73
N THR A 52 10.12 -4.43 -9.21
CA THR A 52 9.79 -4.33 -7.78
C THR A 52 10.87 -4.97 -6.90
N ILE A 53 11.27 -6.19 -7.22
CA ILE A 53 12.32 -6.89 -6.48
C ILE A 53 13.64 -6.11 -6.54
N GLY A 54 14.02 -5.60 -7.69
CA GLY A 54 15.24 -4.80 -7.88
C GLY A 54 15.23 -3.51 -7.05
N GLU A 55 14.09 -2.81 -6.99
CA GLU A 55 13.92 -1.61 -6.16
C GLU A 55 14.06 -1.94 -4.66
N LEU A 56 13.43 -3.01 -4.20
CA LEU A 56 13.52 -3.45 -2.81
C LEU A 56 14.95 -3.90 -2.45
N ASP A 57 15.63 -4.62 -3.33
CA ASP A 57 17.02 -5.04 -3.13
C ASP A 57 17.97 -3.84 -3.09
N ALA A 58 17.78 -2.86 -3.98
CA ALA A 58 18.58 -1.62 -3.98
C ALA A 58 18.42 -0.80 -2.69
N LEU A 59 17.26 -0.90 -2.06
CA LEU A 59 16.96 -0.25 -0.77
C LEU A 59 17.36 -1.10 0.44
N GLY A 60 17.93 -2.30 0.22
CA GLY A 60 18.39 -3.17 1.27
C GLY A 60 17.29 -3.88 2.06
N VAL A 61 16.09 -4.01 1.49
CA VAL A 61 14.95 -4.66 2.15
C VAL A 61 15.15 -6.17 2.18
N PRO A 62 15.22 -6.81 3.36
CA PRO A 62 15.32 -8.26 3.47
C PRO A 62 14.10 -8.95 2.84
N LYS A 63 14.32 -10.15 2.30
CA LYS A 63 13.29 -10.93 1.61
C LYS A 63 12.04 -11.16 2.45
N ASP A 64 12.18 -11.46 3.73
CA ASP A 64 11.11 -11.71 4.69
C ASP A 64 10.34 -10.43 5.11
N GLN A 65 10.84 -9.25 4.74
CA GLN A 65 10.22 -7.95 5.01
C GLN A 65 9.52 -7.33 3.79
N ARG A 66 9.73 -7.88 2.60
CA ARG A 66 9.25 -7.28 1.34
C ARG A 66 7.73 -7.09 1.32
N GLU A 67 6.95 -8.12 1.63
CA GLU A 67 5.49 -8.05 1.63
C GLU A 67 4.97 -7.03 2.66
N LEU A 68 5.56 -7.01 3.84
CA LEU A 68 5.21 -6.04 4.90
C LEU A 68 5.46 -4.60 4.45
N ILE A 69 6.62 -4.34 3.86
CA ILE A 69 6.99 -3.00 3.37
C ILE A 69 6.08 -2.57 2.23
N LEU A 70 5.80 -3.44 1.26
CA LEU A 70 4.88 -3.14 0.16
C LEU A 70 3.46 -2.90 0.65
N ASN A 71 2.99 -3.65 1.64
CA ASN A 71 1.67 -3.46 2.24
C ASN A 71 1.53 -2.04 2.84
N LYS A 72 2.45 -1.65 3.72
CA LYS A 72 2.46 -0.30 4.31
C LYS A 72 2.59 0.79 3.25
N ALA A 73 3.50 0.63 2.29
CA ALA A 73 3.73 1.59 1.24
C ALA A 73 2.50 1.74 0.31
N SER A 74 1.75 0.67 0.08
CA SER A 74 0.52 0.72 -0.72
C SER A 74 -0.57 1.58 -0.08
N ILE A 75 -0.64 1.60 1.24
CA ILE A 75 -1.55 2.48 1.99
C ILE A 75 -1.12 3.93 1.78
N LEU A 76 0.17 4.24 1.95
CA LEU A 76 0.70 5.58 1.69
C LEU A 76 0.36 6.07 0.29
N GLU A 77 0.52 5.20 -0.72
CA GLU A 77 0.23 5.52 -2.12
C GLU A 77 -1.22 5.97 -2.32
N ARG A 78 -2.14 5.40 -1.57
CA ARG A 78 -3.58 5.71 -1.67
C ARG A 78 -4.02 6.88 -0.80
N GLU A 79 -3.36 7.09 0.34
CA GLU A 79 -3.73 8.11 1.32
C GLU A 79 -3.07 9.47 1.06
N VAL A 80 -1.92 9.50 0.39
CA VAL A 80 -1.09 10.70 0.30
C VAL A 80 -0.84 11.09 -1.16
N ASN A 81 -1.22 12.31 -1.52
CA ASN A 81 -1.04 12.86 -2.86
C ASN A 81 0.22 13.73 -3.00
N ILE A 82 0.87 14.08 -1.90
CA ILE A 82 2.04 14.94 -1.86
C ILE A 82 3.18 14.23 -1.16
N ASP A 83 4.26 13.97 -1.87
CA ASP A 83 5.41 13.19 -1.40
C ASP A 83 6.03 13.75 -0.11
N GLU A 84 5.95 15.05 0.12
CA GLU A 84 6.42 15.71 1.34
C GLU A 84 5.81 15.12 2.62
N TYR A 85 4.55 14.67 2.56
CA TYR A 85 3.84 14.12 3.71
C TYR A 85 3.99 12.60 3.88
N LEU A 86 4.55 11.90 2.90
CA LEU A 86 4.73 10.45 2.97
C LEU A 86 5.45 9.98 4.25
N PRO A 87 6.59 10.56 4.66
CA PRO A 87 7.26 10.13 5.88
C PRO A 87 6.45 10.37 7.16
N LYS A 88 5.64 11.43 7.21
CA LYS A 88 4.79 11.73 8.36
C LYS A 88 3.60 10.79 8.46
N VAL A 89 2.94 10.48 7.35
CA VAL A 89 1.83 9.50 7.34
C VAL A 89 2.38 8.09 7.60
N ALA A 90 3.58 7.76 7.13
CA ALA A 90 4.27 6.52 7.50
C ALA A 90 4.46 6.44 9.02
N ARG A 91 4.81 7.53 9.68
CA ARG A 91 4.90 7.60 11.15
C ARG A 91 3.55 7.38 11.82
N VAL A 92 2.49 7.95 11.31
CA VAL A 92 1.13 7.71 11.81
C VAL A 92 0.77 6.23 11.75
N ILE A 93 1.06 5.56 10.62
CA ILE A 93 0.84 4.11 10.48
C ILE A 93 1.62 3.34 11.55
N GLU A 94 2.92 3.61 11.71
CA GLU A 94 3.73 2.95 12.73
C GLU A 94 3.21 3.20 14.16
N ASN A 95 2.84 4.43 14.47
CA ASN A 95 2.32 4.79 15.79
C ASN A 95 1.00 4.08 16.09
N ARG A 96 0.09 3.97 15.10
CA ARG A 96 -1.17 3.24 15.26
C ARG A 96 -0.96 1.74 15.43
N LEU A 97 -0.07 1.14 14.63
CA LEU A 97 0.22 -0.31 14.68
C LEU A 97 0.90 -0.72 15.98
N ASN A 98 1.84 0.08 16.46
CA ASN A 98 2.73 -0.29 17.57
C ASN A 98 2.25 0.21 18.94
N ASN A 99 1.11 0.88 19.01
CA ASN A 99 0.59 1.44 20.27
C ASN A 99 -0.87 1.05 20.48
N PRO A 100 -1.12 -0.18 20.96
CA PRO A 100 -2.48 -0.68 21.17
C PRO A 100 -3.22 0.06 22.30
N ASP A 101 -2.50 0.76 23.18
CA ASP A 101 -3.07 1.54 24.29
C ASP A 101 -3.39 3.00 23.89
N ALA A 102 -3.05 3.41 22.67
CA ALA A 102 -3.40 4.72 22.14
C ALA A 102 -4.89 4.83 21.77
N GLU A 103 -5.36 6.04 21.50
CA GLU A 103 -6.77 6.30 21.13
C GLU A 103 -7.25 5.45 19.93
N THR A 104 -6.38 5.10 19.00
CA THR A 104 -6.69 4.25 17.85
C THR A 104 -6.66 2.75 18.13
N MET A 105 -6.22 2.34 19.31
CA MET A 105 -6.25 0.96 19.81
C MET A 105 -5.67 -0.11 18.85
N GLY A 106 -4.68 0.25 18.03
CA GLY A 106 -4.09 -0.64 17.05
C GLY A 106 -4.86 -0.76 15.71
N TYR A 107 -5.95 -0.03 15.56
CA TYR A 107 -6.69 0.07 14.29
C TYR A 107 -6.06 1.11 13.38
N LEU A 108 -5.85 0.78 12.11
CA LEU A 108 -5.34 1.75 11.14
C LEU A 108 -6.38 2.77 10.72
N GLN A 109 -7.65 2.40 10.63
CA GLN A 109 -8.75 3.31 10.28
C GLN A 109 -8.47 4.08 8.98
N MET A 110 -8.14 3.34 7.93
CA MET A 110 -7.81 3.89 6.61
C MET A 110 -8.97 3.66 5.63
N ASP A 111 -9.50 4.74 5.07
CA ASP A 111 -10.59 4.69 4.09
C ASP A 111 -10.18 3.94 2.82
N SER A 112 -8.92 4.09 2.41
CA SER A 112 -8.38 3.43 1.22
C SER A 112 -8.46 1.89 1.30
N SER A 113 -8.19 1.31 2.44
CA SER A 113 -8.29 -0.14 2.62
C SER A 113 -9.75 -0.63 2.67
N VAL A 114 -10.66 0.17 3.25
CA VAL A 114 -12.11 -0.12 3.20
C VAL A 114 -12.59 -0.15 1.75
N LEU A 115 -12.26 0.88 0.97
CA LEU A 115 -12.62 0.96 -0.44
C LEU A 115 -12.07 -0.19 -1.25
N TYR A 116 -10.81 -0.56 -1.03
CA TYR A 116 -10.20 -1.72 -1.68
C TYR A 116 -10.99 -3.00 -1.38
N GLY A 117 -11.33 -3.23 -0.12
CA GLY A 117 -12.05 -4.43 0.32
C GLY A 117 -13.43 -4.60 -0.32
N VAL A 118 -14.11 -3.50 -0.64
CA VAL A 118 -15.43 -3.52 -1.33
C VAL A 118 -15.31 -3.34 -2.84
N GLY A 119 -14.08 -3.37 -3.40
CA GLY A 119 -13.85 -3.31 -4.85
C GLY A 119 -13.98 -1.92 -5.47
N LYS A 120 -13.83 -0.86 -4.68
CA LYS A 120 -13.86 0.53 -5.14
C LYS A 120 -12.44 1.11 -5.25
N THR A 121 -12.23 1.98 -6.22
CA THR A 121 -10.89 2.55 -6.51
C THR A 121 -10.69 3.98 -6.03
N GLY A 122 -11.69 4.60 -5.44
CA GLY A 122 -11.60 5.98 -4.96
C GLY A 122 -12.92 6.49 -4.39
N GLY A 123 -12.91 7.73 -3.96
CA GLY A 123 -14.06 8.37 -3.33
C GLY A 123 -14.02 8.28 -1.79
N VAL A 124 -15.17 8.44 -1.19
CA VAL A 124 -15.37 8.33 0.25
C VAL A 124 -16.20 7.06 0.52
N PRO A 125 -15.84 6.23 1.50
CA PRO A 125 -16.64 5.06 1.85
C PRO A 125 -18.07 5.46 2.27
N SER A 126 -19.07 4.75 1.77
CA SER A 126 -20.45 4.87 2.25
C SER A 126 -20.62 4.23 3.61
N ALA A 127 -21.76 4.46 4.26
CA ALA A 127 -22.08 3.78 5.53
C ALA A 127 -22.10 2.26 5.37
N ASP A 128 -22.58 1.74 4.24
CA ASP A 128 -22.59 0.30 3.95
C ASP A 128 -21.17 -0.22 3.75
N ASP A 129 -20.29 0.53 3.06
CA ASP A 129 -18.88 0.17 2.90
C ASP A 129 -18.18 0.08 4.25
N MET A 130 -18.43 1.05 5.14
CA MET A 130 -17.86 1.10 6.48
C MET A 130 -18.35 -0.04 7.38
N ALA A 131 -19.55 -0.54 7.13
CA ALA A 131 -20.15 -1.66 7.87
C ALA A 131 -19.78 -3.03 7.32
N ASP A 132 -19.19 -3.09 6.12
CA ASP A 132 -18.79 -4.35 5.49
C ASP A 132 -17.63 -4.99 6.26
N ASP A 133 -17.87 -6.18 6.80
CA ASP A 133 -16.91 -6.93 7.61
C ASP A 133 -16.04 -7.84 6.74
N ASN A 134 -15.22 -7.25 5.88
CA ASN A 134 -14.17 -7.97 5.17
C ASN A 134 -12.80 -7.69 5.80
N PRO A 135 -11.78 -8.54 5.55
CA PRO A 135 -10.47 -8.41 6.21
C PRO A 135 -9.70 -7.12 5.90
N TYR A 136 -10.08 -6.39 4.84
CA TYR A 136 -9.47 -5.10 4.47
C TYR A 136 -10.08 -3.92 5.22
N ASN A 137 -11.16 -4.12 5.97
CA ASN A 137 -11.76 -3.03 6.75
C ASN A 137 -10.96 -2.78 8.03
N THR A 138 -10.07 -1.79 7.97
CA THR A 138 -9.16 -1.42 9.05
C THR A 138 -9.83 -0.62 10.18
N TYR A 139 -11.12 -0.34 10.09
CA TYR A 139 -11.94 0.14 11.21
C TYR A 139 -12.47 -1.01 12.06
N LEU A 140 -12.65 -2.20 11.48
CA LEU A 140 -13.20 -3.39 12.15
C LEU A 140 -12.12 -4.41 12.53
N HIS A 141 -11.00 -4.42 11.81
CA HIS A 141 -9.89 -5.34 12.02
C HIS A 141 -8.61 -4.58 12.37
N LYS A 142 -7.96 -4.97 13.48
CA LYS A 142 -6.68 -4.39 13.91
C LYS A 142 -5.55 -4.77 12.97
N GLY A 143 -4.55 -3.90 12.91
CA GLY A 143 -3.35 -4.14 12.13
C GLY A 143 -3.49 -3.83 10.65
N LEU A 144 -2.57 -4.36 9.88
CA LEU A 144 -2.51 -4.18 8.42
C LEU A 144 -3.60 -4.98 7.71
N PRO A 145 -4.07 -4.52 6.53
CA PRO A 145 -4.87 -5.37 5.65
C PRO A 145 -4.08 -6.61 5.22
N PRO A 146 -4.75 -7.67 4.72
CA PRO A 146 -4.09 -8.95 4.41
C PRO A 146 -3.02 -8.87 3.32
N THR A 147 -3.15 -7.93 2.38
CA THR A 147 -2.25 -7.73 1.24
C THR A 147 -2.04 -6.25 0.98
N PRO A 148 -1.05 -5.86 0.16
CA PRO A 148 -1.04 -4.53 -0.42
C PRO A 148 -2.36 -4.19 -1.11
N ILE A 149 -2.73 -2.92 -1.16
CA ILE A 149 -3.98 -2.43 -1.74
C ILE A 149 -3.77 -1.58 -2.99
N ALA A 150 -2.55 -1.36 -3.37
CA ALA A 150 -2.13 -0.63 -4.56
C ALA A 150 -0.69 -1.00 -4.92
N GLN A 151 -0.24 -0.52 -6.08
CA GLN A 151 1.18 -0.57 -6.43
C GLN A 151 1.87 0.69 -5.86
N PRO A 152 2.77 0.56 -4.88
CA PRO A 152 3.44 1.70 -4.28
C PRO A 152 4.53 2.27 -5.18
N SER A 153 4.72 3.58 -5.13
CA SER A 153 5.88 4.26 -5.69
C SER A 153 7.15 4.01 -4.87
N GLU A 154 8.31 4.26 -5.47
CA GLU A 154 9.57 4.20 -4.74
C GLU A 154 9.62 5.19 -3.56
N ALA A 155 9.03 6.38 -3.74
CA ALA A 155 8.92 7.38 -2.67
C ALA A 155 8.13 6.85 -1.47
N ALA A 156 7.01 6.15 -1.70
CA ALA A 156 6.21 5.53 -0.64
C ALA A 156 7.01 4.41 0.09
N ILE A 157 7.73 3.59 -0.65
CA ILE A 157 8.59 2.53 -0.07
C ILE A 157 9.68 3.15 0.81
N LYS A 158 10.37 4.18 0.33
CA LYS A 158 11.39 4.90 1.10
C LYS A 158 10.83 5.52 2.38
N ALA A 159 9.62 6.08 2.33
CA ALA A 159 8.96 6.66 3.48
C ALA A 159 8.64 5.61 4.57
N VAL A 160 8.23 4.41 4.18
CA VAL A 160 8.02 3.29 5.10
C VAL A 160 9.33 2.86 5.77
N LEU A 161 10.43 2.82 5.01
CA LEU A 161 11.75 2.43 5.52
C LEU A 161 12.34 3.48 6.47
N LYS A 162 12.02 4.75 6.25
CA LYS A 162 12.49 5.87 7.06
C LYS A 162 11.35 6.85 7.35
N PRO A 163 10.41 6.49 8.24
CA PRO A 163 9.35 7.39 8.64
C PRO A 163 9.91 8.59 9.42
N ALA A 164 9.20 9.72 9.37
CA ALA A 164 9.55 10.89 10.17
C ALA A 164 9.40 10.60 11.67
N ASP A 165 10.15 11.29 12.51
CA ASP A 165 9.97 11.23 13.95
C ASP A 165 8.79 12.11 14.37
N GLY A 166 7.94 11.61 15.25
CA GLY A 166 6.82 12.38 15.77
C GLY A 166 5.79 11.52 16.49
N PRO A 167 4.92 12.16 17.33
CA PRO A 167 3.94 11.46 18.15
C PRO A 167 2.57 11.33 17.49
N TRP A 168 2.44 11.64 16.20
CA TRP A 168 1.14 11.78 15.55
C TRP A 168 0.40 10.46 15.43
N LEU A 169 -0.91 10.52 15.73
CA LEU A 169 -1.88 9.47 15.51
C LEU A 169 -2.92 9.84 14.44
N TYR A 170 -3.05 11.14 14.15
CA TYR A 170 -4.06 11.66 13.24
C TYR A 170 -3.46 12.60 12.19
N TYR A 171 -4.08 12.63 11.05
CA TYR A 171 -3.81 13.61 10.00
C TYR A 171 -5.11 13.95 9.25
N VAL A 172 -5.17 15.14 8.71
CA VAL A 172 -6.29 15.61 7.89
C VAL A 172 -5.81 16.57 6.81
N THR A 173 -6.24 16.36 5.60
CA THR A 173 -6.01 17.31 4.51
C THR A 173 -6.99 18.46 4.65
N VAL A 174 -6.48 19.67 4.89
CA VAL A 174 -7.29 20.88 5.14
C VAL A 174 -7.51 21.72 3.89
N ASN A 175 -6.73 21.48 2.83
CA ASN A 175 -6.87 22.14 1.55
C ASN A 175 -6.70 21.11 0.43
N LEU A 176 -7.80 20.82 -0.27
CA LEU A 176 -7.80 19.81 -1.34
C LEU A 176 -7.08 20.29 -2.61
N GLU A 177 -6.96 21.60 -2.82
CA GLU A 177 -6.25 22.14 -3.99
C GLU A 177 -4.74 22.09 -3.82
N THR A 178 -4.25 22.44 -2.64
CA THR A 178 -2.82 22.43 -2.32
C THR A 178 -2.34 21.12 -1.71
N GLY A 179 -3.26 20.30 -1.20
CA GLY A 179 -2.96 19.07 -0.47
C GLY A 179 -2.43 19.31 0.95
N GLU A 180 -2.51 20.54 1.47
CA GLU A 180 -2.05 20.86 2.82
C GLU A 180 -2.67 19.94 3.84
N THR A 181 -1.81 19.30 4.65
CA THR A 181 -2.20 18.27 5.63
C THR A 181 -1.66 18.64 7.01
N LEU A 182 -2.53 18.57 7.99
CA LEU A 182 -2.19 18.79 9.40
C LEU A 182 -2.10 17.45 10.15
N PHE A 183 -1.25 17.44 11.17
CA PHE A 183 -0.99 16.25 11.98
C PHE A 183 -1.25 16.54 13.46
N ALA A 184 -1.81 15.56 14.19
CA ALA A 184 -2.12 15.69 15.59
C ALA A 184 -1.87 14.37 16.34
N GLN A 185 -1.57 14.50 17.65
CA GLN A 185 -1.40 13.37 18.55
C GLN A 185 -2.74 12.87 19.10
N THR A 186 -3.72 13.74 19.22
CA THR A 186 -5.05 13.45 19.75
C THR A 186 -6.13 13.91 18.78
N LEU A 187 -7.32 13.31 18.87
CA LEU A 187 -8.46 13.70 18.05
C LEU A 187 -9.08 15.04 18.51
N ALA A 188 -8.96 15.35 19.76
CA ALA A 188 -9.51 16.58 20.36
C ALA A 188 -8.68 17.84 20.03
#